data_de8747c9e01940795c2860c9a3372ea1
#
_entry.id   de8747c9e01940795c2860c9a3372ea1
#
_cell.length_a   1.000
_cell.length_b   1.000
_cell.length_c   1.000
_cell.angle_alpha   90.00
_cell.angle_beta   90.00
_cell.angle_gamma   90.00
#
_symmetry.space_group_name_H-M   'P 1'
#
loop_
_entity.id
_entity.type
_entity.pdbx_description
1 polymer ?
#
loop_
_entity_poly.entity_id
_entity_poly.type
_entity_poly.pdbx_seq_one_letter_code
_entity_poly.pdbx_strand_id
1 'polypeptide(L)'
;QQGAPIVVKADGLAAGKGAFIPETREDAVSICSMMLENMILGPAGKNIIIEDYVEGQEMTILAITDGETVRILPSSQDHKRALDGDKGNNTGGMGAYSPVPWVDDEFMHKVEKVVLMPTLEGLRNEGIPFCGVIYAGIMVKPDGSLSVLEYNVRLGDPEAQVVLPVFGGDFGEMILACCKGELSGFKWPEPERVALGVVMASGGYPEKYDTGFEISIRGEDLPGTFIYHAGTSSDCGGNLVTSGGRVLTVVGIAGSLR
;
A
#
# COMPACT_ATOMS: atom_id res chain seq x y z
N GLN A 1 -4.39 -10.00 29.09
CA GLN A 1 -3.12 -10.72 29.41
C GLN A 1 -2.50 -11.27 28.12
N GLN A 2 -2.38 -10.43 27.11
CA GLN A 2 -1.67 -10.76 25.88
C GLN A 2 -0.15 -10.62 26.15
N GLY A 3 0.64 -11.60 25.69
CA GLY A 3 2.10 -11.51 25.67
C GLY A 3 2.57 -10.69 24.45
N ALA A 4 3.83 -10.25 24.45
CA ALA A 4 4.48 -9.71 23.25
C ALA A 4 5.02 -10.86 22.37
N PRO A 5 5.17 -10.65 21.03
CA PRO A 5 4.88 -9.40 20.32
C PRO A 5 3.38 -9.12 20.16
N ILE A 6 3.04 -7.84 20.12
CA ILE A 6 1.69 -7.34 19.83
C ILE A 6 1.81 -6.16 18.85
N VAL A 7 0.69 -5.69 18.32
CA VAL A 7 0.67 -4.47 17.51
C VAL A 7 -0.08 -3.37 18.27
N VAL A 8 0.55 -2.20 18.42
CA VAL A 8 -0.06 -1.01 19.02
C VAL A 8 -0.26 0.02 17.93
N LYS A 9 -1.50 0.39 17.66
CA LYS A 9 -1.87 1.36 16.61
C LYS A 9 -2.54 2.59 17.20
N ALA A 10 -2.30 3.75 16.60
CA ALA A 10 -3.13 4.92 16.82
C ALA A 10 -4.51 4.72 16.17
N ASP A 11 -5.58 5.06 16.88
CA ASP A 11 -6.94 5.01 16.34
C ASP A 11 -7.22 6.14 15.33
N GLY A 12 -6.49 7.26 15.46
CA GLY A 12 -6.61 8.39 14.55
C GLY A 12 -5.67 8.32 13.34
N LEU A 13 -5.89 9.23 12.37
CA LEU A 13 -5.09 9.32 11.15
C LEU A 13 -3.64 9.71 11.48
N ALA A 14 -2.70 8.79 11.31
CA ALA A 14 -1.28 8.95 11.61
C ALA A 14 -0.37 8.81 10.37
N ALA A 15 -0.92 8.84 9.17
CA ALA A 15 -0.21 8.81 7.88
C ALA A 15 0.85 7.67 7.79
N GLY A 16 0.47 6.45 8.21
CA GLY A 16 1.32 5.27 8.19
C GLY A 16 2.39 5.19 9.29
N LYS A 17 2.43 6.16 10.20
CA LYS A 17 3.43 6.25 11.29
C LYS A 17 2.88 5.86 12.66
N GLY A 18 1.62 5.43 12.73
CA GLY A 18 0.93 5.15 13.97
C GLY A 18 0.88 3.69 14.39
N ALA A 19 1.60 2.78 13.73
CA ALA A 19 1.64 1.35 14.06
C ALA A 19 3.04 0.96 14.58
N PHE A 20 3.08 0.32 15.72
CA PHE A 20 4.30 -0.13 16.41
C PHE A 20 4.17 -1.61 16.75
N ILE A 21 5.27 -2.35 16.64
CA ILE A 21 5.35 -3.77 16.95
C ILE A 21 6.39 -3.97 18.05
N PRO A 22 6.03 -3.74 19.33
CA PRO A 22 6.91 -4.00 20.45
C PRO A 22 7.18 -5.49 20.61
N GLU A 23 8.45 -5.86 20.84
CA GLU A 23 8.88 -7.23 21.05
C GLU A 23 8.76 -7.67 22.52
N THR A 24 8.75 -6.70 23.43
CA THR A 24 8.64 -6.95 24.87
C THR A 24 7.44 -6.23 25.47
N ARG A 25 7.01 -6.67 26.63
CA ARG A 25 5.95 -6.01 27.39
C ARG A 25 6.34 -4.60 27.83
N GLU A 26 7.59 -4.43 28.20
CA GLU A 26 8.18 -3.17 28.65
C GLU A 26 8.15 -2.14 27.51
N ASP A 27 8.53 -2.55 26.30
CA ASP A 27 8.45 -1.72 25.10
C ASP A 27 7.00 -1.36 24.76
N ALA A 28 6.09 -2.33 24.88
CA ALA A 28 4.67 -2.09 24.63
C ALA A 28 4.10 -1.02 25.60
N VAL A 29 4.42 -1.11 26.89
CA VAL A 29 4.01 -0.12 27.90
C VAL A 29 4.62 1.25 27.58
N SER A 30 5.92 1.28 27.21
CA SER A 30 6.61 2.52 26.84
C SER A 30 5.96 3.19 25.64
N ILE A 31 5.64 2.44 24.58
CA ILE A 31 4.97 2.94 23.37
C ILE A 31 3.57 3.47 23.71
N CYS A 32 2.79 2.72 24.50
CA CYS A 32 1.48 3.19 24.92
C CYS A 32 1.56 4.51 25.70
N SER A 33 2.53 4.64 26.62
CA SER A 33 2.74 5.88 27.38
C SER A 33 3.17 7.04 26.46
N MET A 34 4.08 6.78 25.51
CA MET A 34 4.49 7.77 24.52
C MET A 34 3.33 8.27 23.67
N MET A 35 2.40 7.38 23.28
CA MET A 35 1.24 7.76 22.47
C MET A 35 0.18 8.49 23.31
N LEU A 36 -0.20 7.92 24.47
CA LEU A 36 -1.33 8.42 25.28
C LEU A 36 -0.97 9.60 26.17
N GLU A 37 0.22 9.59 26.76
CA GLU A 37 0.64 10.61 27.74
C GLU A 37 1.47 11.70 27.09
N ASN A 38 2.48 11.31 26.27
CA ASN A 38 3.37 12.25 25.63
C ASN A 38 2.82 12.78 24.29
N MET A 39 1.70 12.22 23.81
CA MET A 39 1.01 12.68 22.60
C MET A 39 1.94 12.78 21.37
N ILE A 40 2.87 11.83 21.19
CA ILE A 40 3.87 11.88 20.09
C ILE A 40 3.24 11.88 18.68
N LEU A 41 2.00 11.42 18.56
CA LEU A 41 1.20 11.46 17.34
C LEU A 41 0.09 12.52 17.41
N GLY A 42 0.16 13.44 18.36
CA GLY A 42 -0.86 14.46 18.57
C GLY A 42 -2.25 13.86 18.80
N PRO A 43 -3.31 14.48 18.24
CA PRO A 43 -4.68 13.98 18.41
C PRO A 43 -4.91 12.55 17.91
N ALA A 44 -4.13 12.06 16.95
CA ALA A 44 -4.26 10.70 16.41
C ALA A 44 -3.95 9.61 17.44
N GLY A 45 -3.03 9.88 18.37
CA GLY A 45 -2.64 8.97 19.45
C GLY A 45 -3.50 9.05 20.72
N LYS A 46 -4.59 9.83 20.74
CA LYS A 46 -5.45 9.98 21.90
C LYS A 46 -6.13 8.68 22.31
N ASN A 47 -6.44 7.83 21.34
CA ASN A 47 -6.91 6.47 21.54
C ASN A 47 -5.96 5.53 20.82
N ILE A 48 -5.78 4.33 21.36
CA ILE A 48 -4.94 3.29 20.77
C ILE A 48 -5.73 2.01 20.59
N ILE A 49 -5.34 1.23 19.60
CA ILE A 49 -5.85 -0.12 19.35
C ILE A 49 -4.69 -1.07 19.62
N ILE A 50 -4.94 -2.16 20.32
CA ILE A 50 -4.00 -3.24 20.58
C ILE A 50 -4.49 -4.46 19.82
N GLU A 51 -3.67 -4.97 18.90
CA GLU A 51 -3.99 -6.12 18.07
C GLU A 51 -3.00 -7.26 18.34
N ASP A 52 -3.44 -8.47 18.05
CA ASP A 52 -2.54 -9.62 18.03
C ASP A 52 -1.52 -9.47 16.91
N TYR A 53 -0.27 -9.83 17.21
CA TYR A 53 0.75 -9.95 16.16
C TYR A 53 0.46 -11.18 15.29
N VAL A 54 0.41 -10.98 13.98
CA VAL A 54 0.11 -12.03 13.02
C VAL A 54 1.35 -12.28 12.17
N GLU A 55 1.87 -13.51 12.23
CA GLU A 55 2.96 -13.95 11.36
C GLU A 55 2.42 -14.41 10.02
N GLY A 56 3.14 -14.09 8.94
CA GLY A 56 2.75 -14.48 7.59
C GLY A 56 3.45 -13.67 6.52
N GLN A 57 2.91 -13.75 5.32
CA GLN A 57 3.35 -12.98 4.17
C GLN A 57 2.38 -11.83 3.92
N GLU A 58 2.87 -10.61 4.05
CA GLU A 58 2.06 -9.42 3.76
C GLU A 58 1.89 -9.23 2.26
N MET A 59 0.69 -8.83 1.84
CA MET A 59 0.41 -8.41 0.48
C MET A 59 -0.69 -7.35 0.42
N THR A 60 -0.75 -6.67 -0.69
CA THR A 60 -1.75 -5.64 -0.97
C THR A 60 -2.73 -6.13 -2.02
N ILE A 61 -4.00 -5.99 -1.70
CA ILE A 61 -5.11 -6.16 -2.64
C ILE A 61 -5.73 -4.81 -2.94
N LEU A 62 -5.71 -4.42 -4.19
CA LEU A 62 -6.45 -3.27 -4.70
C LEU A 62 -7.71 -3.76 -5.40
N ALA A 63 -8.85 -3.21 -5.03
CA ALA A 63 -10.13 -3.53 -5.66
C ALA A 63 -10.90 -2.25 -5.98
N ILE A 64 -11.73 -2.34 -7.01
CA ILE A 64 -12.67 -1.29 -7.41
C ILE A 64 -14.08 -1.80 -7.16
N THR A 65 -14.94 -0.95 -6.63
CA THR A 65 -16.34 -1.28 -6.39
C THR A 65 -17.25 -0.11 -6.73
N ASP A 66 -18.39 -0.42 -7.32
CA ASP A 66 -19.50 0.52 -7.54
C ASP A 66 -20.56 0.45 -6.42
N GLY A 67 -20.25 -0.30 -5.34
CA GLY A 67 -21.16 -0.52 -4.21
C GLY A 67 -21.92 -1.85 -4.29
N GLU A 68 -22.06 -2.44 -5.47
CA GLU A 68 -22.73 -3.73 -5.71
C GLU A 68 -21.72 -4.79 -6.19
N THR A 69 -20.92 -4.43 -7.16
CA THR A 69 -19.90 -5.28 -7.77
C THR A 69 -18.52 -4.91 -7.21
N VAL A 70 -17.69 -5.90 -6.96
CA VAL A 70 -16.27 -5.72 -6.67
C VAL A 70 -15.42 -6.34 -7.78
N ARG A 71 -14.35 -5.68 -8.17
CA ARG A 71 -13.36 -6.18 -9.13
C ARG A 71 -11.97 -5.98 -8.57
N ILE A 72 -11.18 -7.05 -8.53
CA ILE A 72 -9.84 -7.02 -7.96
C ILE A 72 -8.85 -6.68 -9.08
N LEU A 73 -7.99 -5.70 -8.87
CA LEU A 73 -6.85 -5.38 -9.73
C LEU A 73 -5.75 -6.44 -9.59
N PRO A 74 -4.77 -6.52 -10.49
CA PRO A 74 -3.64 -7.41 -10.34
C PRO A 74 -3.04 -7.35 -8.94
N SER A 75 -2.72 -8.50 -8.36
CA SER A 75 -2.14 -8.60 -7.02
C SER A 75 -0.81 -7.85 -6.93
N SER A 76 -0.49 -7.29 -5.78
CA SER A 76 0.78 -6.60 -5.55
C SER A 76 1.36 -6.89 -4.18
N GLN A 77 2.67 -6.75 -4.09
CA GLN A 77 3.38 -6.81 -2.82
C GLN A 77 4.34 -5.64 -2.75
N ASP A 78 4.22 -4.86 -1.68
CA ASP A 78 5.12 -3.75 -1.36
C ASP A 78 6.20 -4.19 -0.36
N HIS A 79 7.26 -3.40 -0.28
CA HIS A 79 8.38 -3.58 0.64
C HIS A 79 8.48 -2.35 1.53
N LYS A 80 8.02 -2.48 2.76
CA LYS A 80 7.86 -1.35 3.71
C LYS A 80 9.13 -1.02 4.50
N ARG A 81 10.06 -1.95 4.63
CA ARG A 81 11.27 -1.73 5.41
C ARG A 81 12.31 -0.93 4.66
N ALA A 82 12.97 0.00 5.37
CA ALA A 82 13.93 0.93 4.78
C ALA A 82 15.25 0.31 4.32
N LEU A 83 15.64 -0.84 4.90
CA LEU A 83 16.96 -1.45 4.69
C LEU A 83 16.84 -2.86 4.10
N ASP A 84 17.92 -3.33 3.50
CA ASP A 84 18.05 -4.67 2.94
C ASP A 84 17.74 -5.76 3.96
N GLY A 85 17.17 -6.88 3.47
CA GLY A 85 16.84 -8.03 4.29
C GLY A 85 15.64 -7.78 5.22
N ASP A 86 14.71 -6.93 4.81
CA ASP A 86 13.49 -6.59 5.55
C ASP A 86 13.78 -6.02 6.94
N LYS A 87 14.75 -5.08 7.00
CA LYS A 87 15.23 -4.45 8.22
C LYS A 87 15.00 -2.94 8.23
N GLY A 88 15.23 -2.33 9.39
CA GLY A 88 15.05 -0.91 9.59
C GLY A 88 13.60 -0.52 9.88
N ASN A 89 13.33 0.79 9.88
CA ASN A 89 12.03 1.33 10.19
C ASN A 89 11.02 1.13 9.05
N ASN A 90 9.75 1.05 9.39
CA ASN A 90 8.67 1.07 8.40
C ASN A 90 8.67 2.39 7.63
N THR A 91 8.37 2.31 6.36
CA THR A 91 8.26 3.45 5.43
C THR A 91 6.86 3.46 4.78
N GLY A 92 6.65 4.38 3.86
CA GLY A 92 5.46 4.37 3.00
C GLY A 92 5.54 3.35 1.85
N GLY A 93 6.58 2.50 1.79
CA GLY A 93 6.89 1.57 0.71
C GLY A 93 8.13 2.00 -0.06
N MET A 94 9.11 1.10 -0.16
CA MET A 94 10.39 1.30 -0.86
C MET A 94 10.41 0.68 -2.25
N GLY A 95 9.34 0.00 -2.61
CA GLY A 95 9.15 -0.63 -3.90
C GLY A 95 7.97 -1.59 -3.86
N ALA A 96 7.52 -2.01 -5.03
CA ALA A 96 6.47 -2.99 -5.18
C ALA A 96 6.63 -3.76 -6.49
N TYR A 97 5.97 -4.91 -6.59
CA TYR A 97 5.84 -5.64 -7.84
C TYR A 97 4.43 -6.19 -8.02
N SER A 98 4.06 -6.45 -9.26
CA SER A 98 2.75 -6.95 -9.67
C SER A 98 2.84 -7.74 -10.99
N PRO A 99 2.06 -8.83 -11.20
CA PRO A 99 1.34 -9.58 -10.18
C PRO A 99 2.29 -10.36 -9.26
N VAL A 100 1.75 -10.83 -8.12
CA VAL A 100 2.51 -11.66 -7.18
C VAL A 100 2.55 -13.10 -7.69
N PRO A 101 3.74 -13.73 -7.91
CA PRO A 101 3.87 -14.98 -8.65
C PRO A 101 3.22 -16.22 -8.02
N TRP A 102 2.99 -16.22 -6.70
CA TRP A 102 2.37 -17.34 -5.99
C TRP A 102 0.85 -17.16 -5.81
N VAL A 103 0.30 -16.04 -6.27
CA VAL A 103 -1.14 -15.75 -6.22
C VAL A 103 -1.80 -16.28 -7.48
N ASP A 104 -2.76 -17.15 -7.31
CA ASP A 104 -3.59 -17.72 -8.36
C ASP A 104 -5.04 -17.23 -8.27
N ASP A 105 -5.88 -17.67 -9.21
CA ASP A 105 -7.29 -17.29 -9.28
C ASP A 105 -8.09 -17.83 -8.08
N GLU A 106 -7.74 -19.01 -7.55
CA GLU A 106 -8.38 -19.57 -6.37
C GLU A 106 -8.12 -18.69 -5.14
N PHE A 107 -6.88 -18.22 -4.99
CA PHE A 107 -6.53 -17.31 -3.93
C PHE A 107 -7.26 -15.96 -4.07
N MET A 108 -7.32 -15.39 -5.28
CA MET A 108 -8.01 -14.13 -5.53
C MET A 108 -9.51 -14.24 -5.26
N HIS A 109 -10.14 -15.35 -5.65
CA HIS A 109 -11.54 -15.64 -5.33
C HIS A 109 -11.77 -15.78 -3.81
N LYS A 110 -10.82 -16.42 -3.11
CA LYS A 110 -10.87 -16.50 -1.64
C LYS A 110 -10.82 -15.10 -1.00
N VAL A 111 -9.92 -14.22 -1.46
CA VAL A 111 -9.84 -12.84 -0.98
C VAL A 111 -11.15 -12.09 -1.21
N GLU A 112 -11.71 -12.20 -2.40
CA GLU A 112 -13.01 -11.61 -2.72
C GLU A 112 -14.08 -12.04 -1.71
N LYS A 113 -14.22 -13.35 -1.52
CA LYS A 113 -15.26 -13.95 -0.70
C LYS A 113 -15.09 -13.71 0.80
N VAL A 114 -13.85 -13.73 1.30
CA VAL A 114 -13.55 -13.73 2.75
C VAL A 114 -13.21 -12.32 3.26
N VAL A 115 -12.71 -11.45 2.39
CA VAL A 115 -12.27 -10.10 2.77
C VAL A 115 -13.18 -9.02 2.18
N LEU A 116 -13.27 -8.95 0.84
CA LEU A 116 -13.87 -7.79 0.18
C LEU A 116 -15.39 -7.78 0.28
N MET A 117 -16.04 -8.90 -0.03
CA MET A 117 -17.51 -8.98 0.01
C MET A 117 -18.07 -8.76 1.41
N PRO A 118 -17.53 -9.39 2.48
CA PRO A 118 -17.99 -9.10 3.85
C PRO A 118 -17.77 -7.65 4.26
N THR A 119 -16.70 -7.01 3.80
CA THR A 119 -16.43 -5.59 4.09
C THR A 119 -17.47 -4.69 3.45
N LEU A 120 -17.79 -4.90 2.17
CA LEU A 120 -18.83 -4.13 1.46
C LEU A 120 -20.21 -4.34 2.07
N GLU A 121 -20.54 -5.59 2.41
CA GLU A 121 -21.79 -5.93 3.07
C GLU A 121 -21.89 -5.26 4.45
N GLY A 122 -20.80 -5.29 5.23
CA GLY A 122 -20.71 -4.58 6.52
C GLY A 122 -20.96 -3.09 6.38
N LEU A 123 -20.25 -2.44 5.44
CA LEU A 123 -20.45 -1.00 5.15
C LEU A 123 -21.90 -0.68 4.75
N ARG A 124 -22.49 -1.52 3.91
CA ARG A 124 -23.90 -1.36 3.49
C ARG A 124 -24.85 -1.50 4.69
N ASN A 125 -24.64 -2.47 5.57
CA ASN A 125 -25.46 -2.71 6.75
C ASN A 125 -25.37 -1.55 7.77
N GLU A 126 -24.21 -0.89 7.83
CA GLU A 126 -23.99 0.32 8.64
C GLU A 126 -24.56 1.59 7.99
N GLY A 127 -25.17 1.49 6.80
CA GLY A 127 -25.69 2.64 6.07
C GLY A 127 -24.63 3.52 5.43
N ILE A 128 -23.43 2.98 5.19
CA ILE A 128 -22.28 3.65 4.57
C ILE A 128 -22.04 3.01 3.19
N PRO A 129 -22.83 3.32 2.16
CA PRO A 129 -22.59 2.79 0.83
C PRO A 129 -21.24 3.32 0.32
N PHE A 130 -20.40 2.42 -0.19
CA PHE A 130 -19.07 2.76 -0.65
C PHE A 130 -18.91 2.47 -2.15
N CYS A 131 -18.43 3.47 -2.89
CA CYS A 131 -18.05 3.37 -4.29
C CYS A 131 -16.65 3.94 -4.46
N GLY A 132 -15.76 3.20 -5.11
CA GLY A 132 -14.38 3.62 -5.33
C GLY A 132 -13.35 2.51 -5.14
N VAL A 133 -12.15 2.91 -4.70
CA VAL A 133 -11.03 2.00 -4.47
C VAL A 133 -11.01 1.48 -3.04
N ILE A 134 -10.92 0.17 -2.87
CA ILE A 134 -10.56 -0.47 -1.61
C ILE A 134 -9.12 -0.99 -1.73
N TYR A 135 -8.26 -0.52 -0.85
CA TYR A 135 -6.95 -1.11 -0.57
C TYR A 135 -7.12 -1.95 0.69
N ALA A 136 -6.89 -3.24 0.59
CA ALA A 136 -6.81 -4.14 1.74
C ALA A 136 -5.37 -4.64 1.90
N GLY A 137 -4.70 -4.22 2.98
CA GLY A 137 -3.47 -4.84 3.45
C GLY A 137 -3.82 -6.14 4.17
N ILE A 138 -3.35 -7.26 3.66
CA ILE A 138 -3.65 -8.58 4.22
C ILE A 138 -2.39 -9.34 4.59
N MET A 139 -2.47 -10.12 5.66
CA MET A 139 -1.47 -11.10 6.06
C MET A 139 -1.95 -12.49 5.67
N VAL A 140 -1.18 -13.19 4.86
CA VAL A 140 -1.40 -14.59 4.51
C VAL A 140 -0.63 -15.46 5.49
N LYS A 141 -1.35 -16.14 6.37
CA LYS A 141 -0.72 -16.97 7.41
C LYS A 141 -0.17 -18.28 6.83
N PRO A 142 0.73 -18.98 7.54
CA PRO A 142 1.28 -20.26 7.08
C PRO A 142 0.23 -21.35 6.80
N ASP A 143 -0.92 -21.30 7.46
CA ASP A 143 -2.06 -22.22 7.21
C ASP A 143 -2.94 -21.78 6.03
N GLY A 144 -2.56 -20.70 5.35
CA GLY A 144 -3.30 -20.09 4.25
C GLY A 144 -4.49 -19.25 4.67
N SER A 145 -4.78 -19.09 5.96
CA SER A 145 -5.84 -18.18 6.42
C SER A 145 -5.42 -16.72 6.24
N LEU A 146 -6.41 -15.83 6.10
CA LEU A 146 -6.20 -14.42 5.84
C LEU A 146 -6.53 -13.60 7.09
N SER A 147 -5.70 -12.59 7.37
CA SER A 147 -6.01 -11.55 8.36
C SER A 147 -5.88 -10.20 7.68
N VAL A 148 -6.87 -9.33 7.85
CA VAL A 148 -6.80 -7.95 7.40
C VAL A 148 -5.95 -7.15 8.39
N LEU A 149 -4.97 -6.42 7.88
CA LEU A 149 -4.12 -5.53 8.66
C LEU A 149 -4.66 -4.10 8.68
N GLU A 150 -5.12 -3.63 7.53
CA GLU A 150 -5.67 -2.29 7.36
C GLU A 150 -6.51 -2.18 6.09
N TYR A 151 -7.41 -1.20 6.06
CA TYR A 151 -8.06 -0.73 4.86
C TYR A 151 -7.65 0.71 4.55
N ASN A 152 -7.53 1.01 3.27
CA ASN A 152 -7.45 2.36 2.75
C ASN A 152 -8.48 2.53 1.62
N VAL A 153 -8.96 3.75 1.40
CA VAL A 153 -9.95 4.08 0.37
C VAL A 153 -9.32 4.87 -0.79
N ARG A 154 -8.15 4.42 -1.19
CA ARG A 154 -7.33 4.99 -2.27
C ARG A 154 -6.44 3.93 -2.88
N LEU A 155 -5.86 4.24 -4.04
CA LEU A 155 -4.76 3.45 -4.59
C LEU A 155 -3.54 3.49 -3.66
N GLY A 156 -2.74 2.43 -3.68
CA GLY A 156 -1.47 2.37 -2.97
C GLY A 156 -0.37 3.19 -3.65
N ASP A 157 0.65 3.52 -2.90
CA ASP A 157 1.88 4.15 -3.36
C ASP A 157 3.06 3.51 -2.61
N PRO A 158 3.84 2.60 -3.25
CA PRO A 158 4.12 2.52 -4.70
C PRO A 158 3.32 1.46 -5.48
N GLU A 159 2.24 0.88 -4.97
CA GLU A 159 1.53 -0.23 -5.63
C GLU A 159 0.84 0.22 -6.94
N ALA A 160 0.26 1.41 -6.98
CA ALA A 160 -0.39 1.92 -8.19
C ALA A 160 0.57 1.98 -9.38
N GLN A 161 1.84 2.34 -9.13
CA GLN A 161 2.85 2.46 -10.16
C GLN A 161 3.22 1.13 -10.83
N VAL A 162 2.92 -0.01 -10.19
CA VAL A 162 3.16 -1.35 -10.74
C VAL A 162 1.86 -2.05 -11.15
N VAL A 163 0.75 -1.79 -10.49
CA VAL A 163 -0.54 -2.43 -10.77
C VAL A 163 -1.19 -1.85 -12.03
N LEU A 164 -1.25 -0.52 -12.16
CA LEU A 164 -1.94 0.11 -13.27
C LEU A 164 -1.28 -0.19 -14.63
N PRO A 165 0.06 -0.19 -14.78
CA PRO A 165 0.69 -0.53 -16.05
C PRO A 165 0.46 -1.99 -16.50
N VAL A 166 0.19 -2.90 -15.58
CA VAL A 166 -0.06 -4.32 -15.89
C VAL A 166 -1.55 -4.68 -15.94
N PHE A 167 -2.43 -3.74 -15.62
CA PHE A 167 -3.89 -3.96 -15.65
C PHE A 167 -4.40 -4.42 -17.02
N GLY A 168 -3.79 -3.94 -18.12
CA GLY A 168 -4.05 -4.41 -19.48
C GLY A 168 -5.32 -3.83 -20.14
N GLY A 169 -6.15 -3.06 -19.42
CA GLY A 169 -7.35 -2.42 -19.92
C GLY A 169 -7.31 -0.90 -19.86
N ASP A 170 -8.37 -0.26 -20.33
CA ASP A 170 -8.56 1.18 -20.14
C ASP A 170 -9.04 1.46 -18.72
N PHE A 171 -8.13 2.01 -17.91
CA PHE A 171 -8.42 2.36 -16.52
C PHE A 171 -9.45 3.48 -16.40
N GLY A 172 -9.46 4.42 -17.35
CA GLY A 172 -10.45 5.50 -17.39
C GLY A 172 -11.86 4.99 -17.65
N GLU A 173 -12.02 4.07 -18.61
CA GLU A 173 -13.30 3.40 -18.87
C GLU A 173 -13.79 2.61 -17.67
N MET A 174 -12.90 1.90 -16.99
CA MET A 174 -13.22 1.15 -15.76
C MET A 174 -13.72 2.08 -14.65
N ILE A 175 -13.04 3.21 -14.41
CA ILE A 175 -13.47 4.20 -13.41
C ILE A 175 -14.81 4.79 -13.79
N LEU A 176 -15.05 5.07 -15.07
CA LEU A 176 -16.33 5.57 -15.56
C LEU A 176 -17.46 4.57 -15.34
N ALA A 177 -17.23 3.29 -15.61
CA ALA A 177 -18.18 2.20 -15.34
C ALA A 177 -18.47 2.09 -13.82
N CYS A 178 -17.43 2.19 -12.98
CA CYS A 178 -17.58 2.23 -11.53
C CYS A 178 -18.49 3.39 -11.07
N CYS A 179 -18.24 4.60 -11.54
CA CYS A 179 -19.03 5.79 -11.18
C CYS A 179 -20.50 5.71 -11.64
N LYS A 180 -20.78 4.94 -12.69
CA LYS A 180 -22.14 4.75 -13.24
C LYS A 180 -22.90 3.58 -12.60
N GLY A 181 -22.26 2.75 -11.77
CA GLY A 181 -22.85 1.51 -11.28
C GLY A 181 -22.93 0.40 -12.34
N GLU A 182 -22.04 0.45 -13.34
CA GLU A 182 -22.02 -0.46 -14.49
C GLU A 182 -20.79 -1.41 -14.46
N LEU A 183 -20.12 -1.54 -13.33
CA LEU A 183 -18.88 -2.30 -13.20
C LEU A 183 -19.06 -3.80 -13.50
N SER A 184 -20.26 -4.33 -13.28
CA SER A 184 -20.59 -5.72 -13.61
C SER A 184 -20.51 -6.01 -15.11
N GLY A 185 -20.78 -5.02 -15.95
CA GLY A 185 -20.73 -5.11 -17.43
C GLY A 185 -19.35 -4.80 -18.01
N PHE A 186 -18.41 -4.30 -17.22
CA PHE A 186 -17.08 -3.98 -17.70
C PHE A 186 -16.30 -5.26 -18.03
N LYS A 187 -15.71 -5.31 -19.24
CA LYS A 187 -14.87 -6.43 -19.65
C LYS A 187 -13.51 -6.37 -18.93
N TRP A 188 -13.32 -7.26 -17.96
CA TRP A 188 -12.08 -7.30 -17.18
C TRP A 188 -10.93 -7.86 -18.03
N PRO A 189 -9.80 -7.15 -18.12
CA PRO A 189 -8.65 -7.63 -18.88
C PRO A 189 -7.85 -8.69 -18.11
N GLU A 190 -7.16 -9.52 -18.85
CA GLU A 190 -6.16 -10.44 -18.30
C GLU A 190 -4.79 -9.75 -18.29
N PRO A 191 -4.04 -9.72 -17.19
CA PRO A 191 -2.71 -9.15 -17.15
C PRO A 191 -1.71 -10.04 -17.91
N GLU A 192 -1.07 -9.49 -18.96
CA GLU A 192 -0.08 -10.21 -19.78
C GLU A 192 1.36 -9.87 -19.42
N ARG A 193 1.56 -8.95 -18.50
CA ARG A 193 2.87 -8.38 -18.14
C ARG A 193 3.06 -8.39 -16.64
N VAL A 194 4.31 -8.17 -16.26
CA VAL A 194 4.71 -7.95 -14.88
C VAL A 194 5.40 -6.60 -14.77
N ALA A 195 5.31 -5.99 -13.59
CA ALA A 195 6.01 -4.74 -13.30
C ALA A 195 6.71 -4.84 -11.94
N LEU A 196 7.87 -4.19 -11.85
CA LEU A 196 8.63 -4.01 -10.63
C LEU A 196 9.02 -2.54 -10.51
N GLY A 197 8.69 -1.92 -9.39
CA GLY A 197 8.99 -0.54 -9.07
C GLY A 197 9.96 -0.43 -7.90
N VAL A 198 10.96 0.43 -8.05
CA VAL A 198 11.92 0.75 -6.99
C VAL A 198 11.81 2.23 -6.65
N VAL A 199 11.60 2.54 -5.37
CA VAL A 199 11.50 3.90 -4.88
C VAL A 199 12.89 4.46 -4.60
N MET A 200 13.17 5.62 -5.16
CA MET A 200 14.32 6.45 -4.80
C MET A 200 13.91 7.44 -3.72
N ALA A 201 14.58 7.40 -2.59
CA ALA A 201 14.29 8.22 -1.43
C ALA A 201 15.42 9.21 -1.11
N SER A 202 15.07 10.31 -0.44
CA SER A 202 16.04 11.25 0.13
C SER A 202 16.88 10.58 1.21
N GLY A 203 18.16 10.92 1.28
CA GLY A 203 19.07 10.37 2.29
C GLY A 203 18.57 10.65 3.71
N GLY A 204 18.44 9.60 4.53
CA GLY A 204 17.89 9.65 5.88
C GLY A 204 16.41 9.28 6.01
N TYR A 205 15.65 9.17 4.91
CA TYR A 205 14.27 8.70 4.95
C TYR A 205 14.18 7.27 5.54
N PRO A 206 13.19 6.93 6.38
CA PRO A 206 11.96 7.67 6.73
C PRO A 206 12.11 8.68 7.88
N GLU A 207 13.28 8.83 8.44
CA GLU A 207 13.55 9.73 9.56
C GLU A 207 13.75 11.17 9.06
N LYS A 208 14.75 11.86 9.61
CA LYS A 208 15.05 13.23 9.19
C LYS A 208 15.83 13.20 7.87
N TYR A 209 15.36 13.94 6.89
CA TYR A 209 16.02 14.10 5.59
C TYR A 209 15.98 15.56 5.14
N ASP A 210 16.94 15.94 4.32
CA ASP A 210 17.00 17.23 3.66
C ASP A 210 16.41 17.15 2.25
N THR A 211 15.93 18.28 1.73
CA THR A 211 15.35 18.43 0.39
C THR A 211 16.03 19.57 -0.36
N GLY A 212 15.65 19.79 -1.64
CA GLY A 212 16.24 20.83 -2.47
C GLY A 212 17.48 20.37 -3.25
N PHE A 213 17.80 19.08 -3.26
CA PHE A 213 18.90 18.54 -4.06
C PHE A 213 18.47 18.38 -5.51
N GLU A 214 19.33 18.80 -6.44
CA GLU A 214 19.09 18.66 -7.88
C GLU A 214 18.99 17.19 -8.27
N ILE A 215 18.01 16.88 -9.13
CA ILE A 215 17.77 15.58 -9.71
C ILE A 215 18.18 15.60 -11.17
N SER A 216 19.18 14.78 -11.54
CA SER A 216 19.57 14.56 -12.92
C SER A 216 19.09 13.19 -13.36
N ILE A 217 18.18 13.14 -14.32
CA ILE A 217 17.77 11.91 -14.99
C ILE A 217 18.69 11.72 -16.19
N ARG A 218 19.53 10.68 -16.15
CA ARG A 218 20.48 10.36 -17.21
C ARG A 218 20.10 9.00 -17.80
N GLY A 219 20.18 8.90 -19.09
CA GLY A 219 19.97 7.66 -19.82
C GLY A 219 19.11 7.90 -21.06
N GLU A 220 19.16 6.96 -21.99
CA GLU A 220 18.22 6.85 -23.09
C GLU A 220 16.90 6.31 -22.56
N ASP A 221 15.79 6.61 -23.23
CA ASP A 221 14.50 6.01 -22.93
C ASP A 221 14.60 4.49 -23.12
N LEU A 222 14.63 3.75 -22.01
CA LEU A 222 14.65 2.31 -22.03
C LEU A 222 13.22 1.80 -22.26
N PRO A 223 12.96 1.02 -23.31
CA PRO A 223 11.63 0.47 -23.55
C PRO A 223 11.11 -0.30 -22.34
N GLY A 224 9.89 -0.02 -21.92
CA GLY A 224 9.26 -0.64 -20.76
C GLY A 224 9.72 -0.07 -19.41
N THR A 225 10.49 1.02 -19.40
CA THR A 225 10.89 1.71 -18.17
C THR A 225 10.15 3.03 -18.06
N PHE A 226 9.61 3.30 -16.85
CA PHE A 226 8.86 4.50 -16.53
C PHE A 226 9.38 5.12 -15.23
N ILE A 227 9.34 6.44 -15.14
CA ILE A 227 9.72 7.19 -13.96
C ILE A 227 8.50 7.98 -13.49
N TYR A 228 8.02 7.66 -12.29
CA TYR A 228 6.93 8.37 -11.66
C TYR A 228 7.47 9.33 -10.60
N HIS A 229 7.05 10.59 -10.68
CA HIS A 229 7.41 11.62 -9.72
C HIS A 229 6.55 11.52 -8.46
N ALA A 230 7.18 11.71 -7.30
CA ALA A 230 6.53 11.81 -6.00
C ALA A 230 7.00 13.09 -5.29
N GLY A 231 7.97 13.02 -4.40
CA GLY A 231 8.53 14.17 -3.70
C GLY A 231 9.51 14.98 -4.56
N THR A 232 9.05 15.54 -5.66
CA THR A 232 9.83 16.40 -6.55
C THR A 232 9.18 17.76 -6.73
N SER A 233 9.98 18.79 -6.96
CA SER A 233 9.53 20.16 -7.31
C SER A 233 10.52 20.83 -8.25
N SER A 234 10.18 22.02 -8.74
CA SER A 234 11.12 22.87 -9.46
C SER A 234 11.65 23.97 -8.54
N ASP A 235 12.94 24.24 -8.60
CA ASP A 235 13.56 25.38 -7.93
C ASP A 235 13.28 26.69 -8.68
N CYS A 236 13.80 27.82 -8.16
CA CYS A 236 13.67 29.14 -8.78
C CYS A 236 14.36 29.23 -10.15
N GLY A 237 15.29 28.35 -10.46
CA GLY A 237 15.99 28.24 -11.76
C GLY A 237 15.30 27.32 -12.74
N GLY A 238 14.22 26.62 -12.34
CA GLY A 238 13.52 25.64 -13.16
C GLY A 238 14.16 24.24 -13.12
N ASN A 239 15.18 24.01 -12.29
CA ASN A 239 15.77 22.69 -12.12
C ASN A 239 14.86 21.78 -11.29
N LEU A 240 14.85 20.48 -11.65
CA LEU A 240 14.13 19.47 -10.86
C LEU A 240 14.90 19.19 -9.57
N VAL A 241 14.21 19.27 -8.43
CA VAL A 241 14.81 19.06 -7.11
C VAL A 241 13.96 18.16 -6.23
N THR A 242 14.61 17.54 -5.22
CA THR A 242 13.90 16.75 -4.20
C THR A 242 13.05 17.67 -3.31
N SER A 243 11.81 17.25 -3.02
CA SER A 243 10.87 17.98 -2.15
C SER A 243 10.17 17.10 -1.12
N GLY A 244 10.54 15.82 -1.04
CA GLY A 244 9.94 14.85 -0.12
C GLY A 244 10.85 13.69 0.21
N GLY A 245 10.39 12.80 1.07
CA GLY A 245 11.15 11.61 1.49
C GLY A 245 11.25 10.58 0.39
N ARG A 246 10.12 10.13 -0.19
CA ARG A 246 10.09 9.32 -1.40
C ARG A 246 10.05 10.28 -2.59
N VAL A 247 11.01 10.16 -3.48
CA VAL A 247 11.30 11.17 -4.51
C VAL A 247 10.78 10.73 -5.88
N LEU A 248 11.19 9.57 -6.32
CA LEU A 248 10.82 8.99 -7.61
C LEU A 248 10.54 7.50 -7.44
N THR A 249 9.73 6.92 -8.32
CA THR A 249 9.62 5.48 -8.49
C THR A 249 10.02 5.12 -9.92
N VAL A 250 11.06 4.31 -10.05
CA VAL A 250 11.48 3.75 -11.36
C VAL A 250 10.82 2.40 -11.53
N VAL A 251 10.05 2.23 -12.58
CA VAL A 251 9.26 1.02 -12.86
C VAL A 251 9.73 0.38 -14.15
N GLY A 252 10.09 -0.89 -14.07
CA GLY A 252 10.32 -1.74 -15.25
C GLY A 252 9.10 -2.63 -15.50
N ILE A 253 8.68 -2.75 -16.77
CA ILE A 253 7.60 -3.62 -17.23
C ILE A 253 8.18 -4.64 -18.21
N ALA A 254 7.91 -5.92 -17.98
CA ALA A 254 8.42 -7.03 -18.80
C ALA A 254 7.39 -8.16 -18.91
N GLY A 255 7.75 -9.21 -19.65
CA GLY A 255 6.97 -10.46 -19.73
C GLY A 255 7.19 -11.39 -18.53
N SER A 256 8.22 -11.17 -17.72
CA SER A 256 8.49 -11.96 -16.50
C SER A 256 9.31 -11.14 -15.51
N LEU A 257 9.26 -11.52 -14.23
CA LEU A 257 10.08 -10.96 -13.13
C LEU A 257 11.53 -11.50 -13.12
N ARG A 258 11.97 -12.23 -14.14
CA ARG A 258 13.30 -12.81 -14.27
C ARG A 258 14.08 -12.18 -15.39
#